data_dad81d4b32ea95486f05ccc261b17a18
#
_entry.id   dad81d4b32ea95486f05ccc261b17a18
#
_cell.length_a   1.000
_cell.length_b   1.000
_cell.length_c   1.000
_cell.angle_alpha   90.00
_cell.angle_beta   90.00
_cell.angle_gamma   90.00
#
_symmetry.space_group_name_H-M   'P 1'
#
loop_
_entity.id
_entity.type
_entity.pdbx_description
1 polymer ?
#
loop_
_entity_poly.entity_id
_entity_poly.type
_entity_poly.pdbx_seq_one_letter_code
_entity_poly.pdbx_strand_id
1 'polypeptide(L)'
;LAVAQAPAALAGPAARLDWLEQQLDSHRQAGFDLLVLPELFACGYNIGDDVKLLAEPADGPIAKQISALARRFNLAIHYGFAERDGDNLYNAAQIFGPDGMRLARHRKLILPPGFESDYFSIGRHIDVFDYCGLRIATLICYDAEFPELARQAALRGADIILVPTALAQQWGWVANQMIPTRGFENGVFLAYANHAGTENGLSYLGASFIAAPDGEILARAGTTAEVITAKIAKSRVKDAQ
;
A
#
# COMPACT_ATOMS: atom_id res chain seq x y z
N LEU A 1 -4.31 -10.79 -7.34
CA LEU A 1 -3.75 -9.77 -6.45
C LEU A 1 -2.32 -10.13 -6.10
N ALA A 2 -1.43 -9.16 -6.14
CA ALA A 2 -0.05 -9.26 -5.68
C ALA A 2 0.26 -8.19 -4.63
N VAL A 3 1.14 -8.53 -3.68
CA VAL A 3 1.71 -7.61 -2.69
C VAL A 3 3.23 -7.69 -2.79
N ALA A 4 3.87 -6.56 -2.98
CA ALA A 4 5.31 -6.47 -3.03
C ALA A 4 5.87 -5.99 -1.68
N GLN A 5 6.71 -6.81 -1.07
CA GLN A 5 7.54 -6.44 0.07
C GLN A 5 8.85 -5.86 -0.45
N ALA A 6 8.91 -4.53 -0.53
CA ALA A 6 10.02 -3.84 -1.19
C ALA A 6 11.25 -3.72 -0.27
N PRO A 7 12.48 -3.75 -0.83
CA PRO A 7 13.68 -3.45 -0.07
C PRO A 7 13.66 -1.99 0.41
N ALA A 8 13.86 -1.78 1.70
CA ALA A 8 13.88 -0.44 2.29
C ALA A 8 15.12 0.37 1.87
N ALA A 9 16.26 -0.30 1.68
CA ALA A 9 17.56 0.33 1.40
C ALA A 9 17.71 0.91 -0.02
N LEU A 10 16.67 0.89 -0.86
CA LEU A 10 16.72 1.47 -2.21
C LEU A 10 16.90 3.00 -2.14
N ALA A 11 17.98 3.49 -2.72
CA ALA A 11 18.37 4.89 -2.66
C ALA A 11 17.57 5.76 -3.65
N GLY A 12 16.53 6.43 -3.14
CA GLY A 12 15.74 7.40 -3.89
C GLY A 12 14.80 6.82 -4.94
N PRO A 13 14.06 7.68 -5.65
CA PRO A 13 12.97 7.27 -6.56
C PRO A 13 13.42 6.41 -7.74
N ALA A 14 14.57 6.72 -8.35
CA ALA A 14 15.05 5.99 -9.53
C ALA A 14 15.29 4.51 -9.21
N ALA A 15 16.08 4.21 -8.16
CA ALA A 15 16.36 2.82 -7.77
C ALA A 15 15.08 2.04 -7.38
N ARG A 16 14.09 2.73 -6.82
CA ARG A 16 12.80 2.13 -6.44
C ARG A 16 11.96 1.79 -7.68
N LEU A 17 11.94 2.66 -8.67
CA LEU A 17 11.25 2.41 -9.94
C LEU A 17 11.95 1.34 -10.78
N ASP A 18 13.27 1.32 -10.82
CA ASP A 18 14.05 0.26 -11.47
C ASP A 18 13.79 -1.10 -10.83
N TRP A 19 13.76 -1.16 -9.49
CA TRP A 19 13.39 -2.37 -8.77
C TRP A 19 11.97 -2.83 -9.10
N LEU A 20 11.00 -1.89 -9.11
CA LEU A 20 9.61 -2.20 -9.46
C LEU A 20 9.51 -2.80 -10.87
N GLU A 21 10.16 -2.17 -11.85
CA GLU A 21 10.16 -2.67 -13.22
C GLU A 21 10.75 -4.07 -13.32
N GLN A 22 11.87 -4.36 -12.63
CA GLN A 22 12.46 -5.69 -12.54
C GLN A 22 11.49 -6.71 -11.91
N GLN A 23 10.75 -6.34 -10.85
CA GLN A 23 9.75 -7.23 -10.27
C GLN A 23 8.61 -7.51 -11.23
N LEU A 24 8.12 -6.50 -11.93
CA LEU A 24 7.06 -6.66 -12.94
C LEU A 24 7.50 -7.57 -14.10
N ASP A 25 8.72 -7.42 -14.59
CA ASP A 25 9.29 -8.30 -15.62
C ASP A 25 9.44 -9.74 -15.13
N SER A 26 9.97 -9.93 -13.92
CA SER A 26 10.21 -11.26 -13.32
C SER A 26 8.91 -12.03 -13.04
N HIS A 27 7.83 -11.30 -12.74
CA HIS A 27 6.53 -11.88 -12.41
C HIS A 27 5.50 -11.77 -13.54
N ARG A 28 5.93 -11.45 -14.76
CA ARG A 28 5.04 -11.26 -15.91
C ARG A 28 4.10 -12.43 -16.18
N GLN A 29 4.54 -13.66 -15.90
CA GLN A 29 3.73 -14.87 -16.08
C GLN A 29 2.86 -15.24 -14.88
N ALA A 30 2.99 -14.53 -13.76
CA ALA A 30 2.22 -14.82 -12.55
C ALA A 30 0.73 -14.42 -12.66
N GLY A 31 0.37 -13.57 -13.64
CA GLY A 31 -1.00 -13.30 -14.02
C GLY A 31 -1.85 -12.60 -12.95
N PHE A 32 -1.29 -11.59 -12.27
CA PHE A 32 -2.06 -10.78 -11.32
C PHE A 32 -2.53 -9.46 -11.96
N ASP A 33 -3.71 -8.99 -11.54
CA ASP A 33 -4.35 -7.78 -12.09
C ASP A 33 -4.01 -6.51 -11.30
N LEU A 34 -3.58 -6.66 -10.03
CA LEU A 34 -3.29 -5.56 -9.11
C LEU A 34 -2.04 -5.87 -8.30
N LEU A 35 -1.09 -4.93 -8.27
CA LEU A 35 0.09 -4.93 -7.41
C LEU A 35 -0.03 -3.83 -6.35
N VAL A 36 0.21 -4.18 -5.09
CA VAL A 36 0.23 -3.26 -3.94
C VAL A 36 1.67 -3.10 -3.44
N LEU A 37 2.15 -1.86 -3.40
CA LEU A 37 3.47 -1.46 -2.93
C LEU A 37 3.38 -0.80 -1.54
N PRO A 38 4.49 -0.73 -0.78
CA PRO A 38 4.51 -0.16 0.57
C PRO A 38 4.21 1.33 0.66
N GLU A 39 4.00 1.79 1.90
CA GLU A 39 3.91 3.20 2.28
C GLU A 39 5.17 3.96 1.89
N LEU A 40 4.99 5.18 1.33
CA LEU A 40 6.09 6.04 0.85
C LEU A 40 7.12 5.30 -0.03
N PHE A 41 6.67 4.24 -0.73
CA PHE A 41 7.52 3.44 -1.61
C PHE A 41 8.34 4.31 -2.57
N ALA A 42 7.72 5.36 -3.10
CA ALA A 42 8.33 6.19 -4.15
C ALA A 42 9.57 6.99 -3.68
N CYS A 43 9.65 7.34 -2.39
CA CYS A 43 10.73 8.19 -1.87
C CYS A 43 11.55 7.54 -0.73
N GLY A 44 10.96 6.61 0.02
CA GLY A 44 11.44 6.10 1.29
C GLY A 44 10.67 6.68 2.47
N TYR A 45 10.69 5.96 3.59
CA TYR A 45 9.95 6.37 4.79
C TYR A 45 10.85 7.10 5.80
N ASN A 46 11.97 6.51 6.19
CA ASN A 46 12.87 7.07 7.21
C ASN A 46 13.97 7.94 6.58
N ILE A 47 13.57 8.99 5.85
CA ILE A 47 14.46 9.85 5.06
C ILE A 47 14.60 11.28 5.61
N GLY A 48 13.96 11.59 6.74
CA GLY A 48 14.05 12.91 7.39
C GLY A 48 13.65 14.06 6.45
N ASP A 49 14.43 15.13 6.45
CA ASP A 49 14.16 16.33 5.63
C ASP A 49 14.15 16.11 4.12
N ASP A 50 14.76 15.04 3.63
CA ASP A 50 14.75 14.71 2.19
C ASP A 50 13.32 14.49 1.65
N VAL A 51 12.35 14.17 2.52
CA VAL A 51 10.94 14.08 2.13
C VAL A 51 10.42 15.38 1.49
N LYS A 52 10.90 16.53 1.96
CA LYS A 52 10.54 17.84 1.40
C LYS A 52 11.05 18.03 -0.03
N LEU A 53 12.17 17.41 -0.37
CA LEU A 53 12.77 17.50 -1.70
C LEU A 53 12.16 16.48 -2.66
N LEU A 54 11.78 15.29 -2.15
CA LEU A 54 11.27 14.17 -2.92
C LEU A 54 9.75 14.16 -3.08
N ALA A 55 9.04 15.01 -2.31
CA ALA A 55 7.60 15.15 -2.46
C ALA A 55 7.23 15.79 -3.79
N GLU A 56 6.27 15.20 -4.51
CA GLU A 56 5.82 15.66 -5.82
C GLU A 56 4.30 15.84 -5.91
N PRO A 57 3.78 16.62 -6.87
CA PRO A 57 2.35 16.62 -7.16
C PRO A 57 1.83 15.23 -7.52
N ALA A 58 0.54 14.99 -7.30
CA ALA A 58 -0.11 13.71 -7.59
C ALA A 58 -0.02 13.27 -9.07
N ASP A 59 0.31 14.18 -9.97
CA ASP A 59 0.56 13.96 -11.41
C ASP A 59 2.02 14.20 -11.81
N GLY A 60 2.93 14.15 -10.83
CA GLY A 60 4.35 14.41 -10.97
C GLY A 60 5.11 13.35 -11.80
N PRO A 61 6.44 13.46 -11.84
CA PRO A 61 7.31 12.56 -12.61
C PRO A 61 7.15 11.08 -12.26
N ILE A 62 7.09 10.72 -10.97
CA ILE A 62 6.94 9.33 -10.53
C ILE A 62 5.55 8.80 -10.95
N ALA A 63 4.50 9.61 -10.76
CA ALA A 63 3.14 9.23 -11.18
C ALA A 63 3.08 8.88 -12.67
N LYS A 64 3.76 9.66 -13.53
CA LYS A 64 3.85 9.39 -14.98
C LYS A 64 4.58 8.09 -15.30
N GLN A 65 5.65 7.77 -14.55
CA GLN A 65 6.39 6.52 -14.73
C GLN A 65 5.56 5.32 -14.26
N ILE A 66 4.93 5.38 -13.10
CA ILE A 66 4.02 4.32 -12.62
C ILE A 66 2.85 4.11 -13.59
N SER A 67 2.23 5.18 -14.09
CA SER A 67 1.19 5.11 -15.12
C SER A 67 1.68 4.41 -16.40
N ALA A 68 2.91 4.69 -16.83
CA ALA A 68 3.52 4.03 -17.99
C ALA A 68 3.79 2.54 -17.74
N LEU A 69 4.27 2.18 -16.53
CA LEU A 69 4.45 0.78 -16.13
C LEU A 69 3.11 0.03 -16.06
N ALA A 70 2.07 0.63 -15.48
CA ALA A 70 0.73 0.04 -15.43
C ALA A 70 0.21 -0.31 -16.83
N ARG A 71 0.34 0.60 -17.80
CA ARG A 71 0.01 0.34 -19.20
C ARG A 71 0.86 -0.76 -19.84
N ARG A 72 2.18 -0.68 -19.69
CA ARG A 72 3.13 -1.61 -20.30
C ARG A 72 2.90 -3.05 -19.83
N PHE A 73 2.59 -3.23 -18.55
CA PHE A 73 2.39 -4.53 -17.93
C PHE A 73 0.91 -4.95 -17.88
N ASN A 74 -0.01 -4.07 -18.31
CA ASN A 74 -1.45 -4.30 -18.35
C ASN A 74 -2.03 -4.74 -17.00
N LEU A 75 -1.69 -4.03 -15.91
CA LEU A 75 -2.16 -4.28 -14.56
C LEU A 75 -2.32 -2.97 -13.77
N ALA A 76 -3.07 -2.99 -12.68
CA ALA A 76 -3.13 -1.84 -11.79
C ALA A 76 -1.95 -1.84 -10.81
N ILE A 77 -1.38 -0.65 -10.55
CA ILE A 77 -0.28 -0.45 -9.60
C ILE A 77 -0.73 0.55 -8.53
N HIS A 78 -0.79 0.07 -7.28
CA HIS A 78 -1.03 0.87 -6.08
C HIS A 78 0.29 1.13 -5.37
N TYR A 79 0.62 2.40 -5.08
CA TYR A 79 1.89 2.77 -4.45
C TYR A 79 1.77 3.95 -3.50
N GLY A 80 2.62 3.98 -2.45
CA GLY A 80 2.76 5.07 -1.51
C GLY A 80 3.77 6.13 -1.99
N PHE A 81 3.48 7.40 -1.75
CA PHE A 81 4.36 8.53 -2.10
C PHE A 81 4.15 9.73 -1.18
N ALA A 82 5.13 10.60 -1.09
CA ALA A 82 4.99 11.91 -0.46
C ALA A 82 4.34 12.86 -1.48
N GLU A 83 3.09 13.25 -1.23
CA GLU A 83 2.37 14.18 -2.09
C GLU A 83 2.61 15.61 -1.66
N ARG A 84 2.92 16.49 -2.63
CA ARG A 84 2.93 17.94 -2.47
C ARG A 84 1.67 18.54 -3.07
N ASP A 85 0.92 19.30 -2.26
CA ASP A 85 -0.24 20.07 -2.72
C ASP A 85 -0.16 21.50 -2.14
N GLY A 86 0.30 22.43 -2.95
CA GLY A 86 0.70 23.76 -2.52
C GLY A 86 1.83 23.70 -1.49
N ASP A 87 1.61 24.30 -0.34
CA ASP A 87 2.57 24.33 0.78
C ASP A 87 2.48 23.08 1.68
N ASN A 88 1.48 22.22 1.47
CA ASN A 88 1.26 21.05 2.30
C ASN A 88 1.92 19.80 1.71
N LEU A 89 2.41 18.93 2.59
CA LEU A 89 2.83 17.59 2.28
C LEU A 89 1.84 16.59 2.86
N TYR A 90 1.61 15.48 2.16
CA TYR A 90 0.76 14.39 2.61
C TYR A 90 1.47 13.06 2.42
N ASN A 91 1.36 12.19 3.41
CA ASN A 91 1.61 10.77 3.21
C ASN A 91 0.42 10.22 2.43
N ALA A 92 0.63 9.86 1.18
CA ALA A 92 -0.44 9.50 0.26
C ALA A 92 -0.17 8.18 -0.45
N ALA A 93 -1.23 7.57 -0.93
CA ALA A 93 -1.18 6.44 -1.85
C ALA A 93 -2.11 6.69 -3.03
N GLN A 94 -1.73 6.23 -4.20
CA GLN A 94 -2.58 6.29 -5.39
C GLN A 94 -2.44 5.03 -6.25
N ILE A 95 -3.40 4.84 -7.13
CA ILE A 95 -3.46 3.67 -8.00
C ILE A 95 -3.69 4.11 -9.44
N PHE A 96 -2.92 3.53 -10.36
CA PHE A 96 -3.12 3.65 -11.80
C PHE A 96 -3.60 2.32 -12.37
N GLY A 97 -4.62 2.36 -13.22
CA GLY A 97 -5.16 1.22 -13.92
C GLY A 97 -4.32 0.80 -15.15
N PRO A 98 -4.66 -0.32 -15.79
CA PRO A 98 -3.94 -0.85 -16.97
C PRO A 98 -4.01 0.09 -18.21
N ASP A 99 -4.94 1.02 -18.23
CA ASP A 99 -5.02 2.11 -19.21
C ASP A 99 -4.13 3.32 -18.86
N GLY A 100 -3.46 3.27 -17.69
CA GLY A 100 -2.64 4.35 -17.15
C GLY A 100 -3.43 5.51 -16.55
N MET A 101 -4.75 5.39 -16.43
CA MET A 101 -5.57 6.39 -15.75
C MET A 101 -5.50 6.18 -14.23
N ARG A 102 -5.50 7.29 -13.47
CA ARG A 102 -5.58 7.20 -12.02
C ARG A 102 -6.99 6.80 -11.59
N LEU A 103 -7.10 5.67 -10.89
CA LEU A 103 -8.37 5.15 -10.38
C LEU A 103 -8.77 5.81 -9.05
N ALA A 104 -7.81 6.02 -8.16
CA ALA A 104 -8.04 6.66 -6.86
C ALA A 104 -6.76 7.26 -6.27
N ARG A 105 -6.93 8.10 -5.24
CA ARG A 105 -5.87 8.65 -4.39
C ARG A 105 -6.40 8.76 -2.97
N HIS A 106 -5.59 8.34 -2.00
CA HIS A 106 -5.88 8.45 -0.58
C HIS A 106 -4.75 9.22 0.12
N ARG A 107 -5.07 10.09 1.07
CA ARG A 107 -4.15 10.76 1.98
C ARG A 107 -4.35 10.22 3.37
N LYS A 108 -3.28 9.86 4.05
CA LYS A 108 -3.32 9.28 5.41
C LYS A 108 -4.12 10.16 6.35
N LEU A 109 -5.00 9.53 7.14
CA LEU A 109 -5.98 10.23 8.00
C LEU A 109 -5.44 10.44 9.42
N ILE A 110 -4.64 9.50 9.92
CA ILE A 110 -4.09 9.51 11.27
C ILE A 110 -2.57 9.36 11.18
N LEU A 111 -1.87 10.39 11.63
CA LEU A 111 -0.41 10.42 11.62
C LEU A 111 0.12 9.95 12.98
N PRO A 112 1.01 8.95 13.04
CA PRO A 112 1.70 8.64 14.27
C PRO A 112 2.58 9.82 14.71
N PRO A 113 2.82 9.99 16.02
CA PRO A 113 3.72 11.05 16.52
C PRO A 113 5.16 10.86 16.04
N GLY A 114 5.87 11.97 15.87
CA GLY A 114 7.24 12.01 15.34
C GLY A 114 7.28 12.34 13.87
N PHE A 115 8.12 11.65 13.09
CA PHE A 115 8.38 11.97 11.68
C PHE A 115 7.13 12.32 10.87
N GLU A 116 6.09 11.50 10.93
CA GLU A 116 4.91 11.77 10.11
C GLU A 116 4.15 13.04 10.55
N SER A 117 3.95 13.24 11.85
CA SER A 117 3.27 14.42 12.37
C SER A 117 4.08 15.72 12.18
N ASP A 118 5.41 15.61 12.05
CA ASP A 118 6.28 16.75 11.84
C ASP A 118 6.29 17.26 10.39
N TYR A 119 6.06 16.36 9.42
CA TYR A 119 6.16 16.68 8.00
C TYR A 119 4.84 16.70 7.24
N PHE A 120 3.87 15.87 7.63
CA PHE A 120 2.66 15.66 6.84
C PHE A 120 1.41 16.31 7.45
N SER A 121 0.53 16.74 6.57
CA SER A 121 -0.85 17.12 6.89
C SER A 121 -1.77 15.90 6.81
N ILE A 122 -2.86 15.91 7.59
CA ILE A 122 -3.87 14.83 7.59
C ILE A 122 -4.79 14.88 6.37
N GLY A 123 -5.19 13.70 5.89
CA GLY A 123 -6.28 13.53 4.93
C GLY A 123 -7.66 13.82 5.53
N ARG A 124 -8.73 13.69 4.72
CA ARG A 124 -10.07 14.07 5.18
C ARG A 124 -11.13 12.99 5.03
N HIS A 125 -10.92 12.00 4.16
CA HIS A 125 -11.94 10.99 3.86
C HIS A 125 -11.31 9.69 3.35
N ILE A 126 -12.05 8.60 3.44
CA ILE A 126 -11.72 7.32 2.82
C ILE A 126 -12.44 7.28 1.48
N ASP A 127 -11.69 7.16 0.39
CA ASP A 127 -12.24 6.91 -0.93
C ASP A 127 -12.42 5.42 -1.15
N VAL A 128 -13.48 5.05 -1.88
CA VAL A 128 -13.68 3.72 -2.42
C VAL A 128 -13.83 3.81 -3.93
N PHE A 129 -13.30 2.83 -4.66
CA PHE A 129 -13.37 2.77 -6.11
C PHE A 129 -13.56 1.33 -6.58
N ASP A 130 -14.04 1.16 -7.80
CA ASP A 130 -14.31 -0.16 -8.37
C ASP A 130 -13.18 -0.57 -9.33
N TYR A 131 -12.66 -1.80 -9.16
CA TYR A 131 -11.69 -2.40 -10.08
C TYR A 131 -11.81 -3.93 -10.08
N CYS A 132 -11.80 -4.55 -11.27
CA CYS A 132 -11.94 -6.01 -11.46
C CYS A 132 -13.13 -6.63 -10.71
N GLY A 133 -14.27 -5.92 -10.64
CA GLY A 133 -15.49 -6.37 -9.96
C GLY A 133 -15.46 -6.29 -8.43
N LEU A 134 -14.40 -5.77 -7.86
CA LEU A 134 -14.26 -5.51 -6.42
C LEU A 134 -14.33 -4.01 -6.14
N ARG A 135 -14.94 -3.65 -5.01
CA ARG A 135 -14.85 -2.32 -4.42
C ARG A 135 -13.67 -2.25 -3.48
N ILE A 136 -12.79 -1.30 -3.68
CA ILE A 136 -11.47 -1.20 -3.05
C ILE A 136 -11.37 0.07 -2.22
N ALA A 137 -10.86 -0.04 -0.99
CA ALA A 137 -10.47 1.10 -0.15
C ALA A 137 -8.96 1.07 0.12
N THR A 138 -8.37 2.22 0.44
CA THR A 138 -7.00 2.34 0.94
C THR A 138 -7.01 2.88 2.37
N LEU A 139 -6.23 2.27 3.26
CA LEU A 139 -5.87 2.78 4.58
C LEU A 139 -4.35 2.68 4.72
N ILE A 140 -3.67 3.78 5.04
CA ILE A 140 -2.20 3.79 5.09
C ILE A 140 -1.73 3.46 6.51
N CYS A 141 -1.07 2.30 6.69
CA CYS A 141 -0.34 1.90 7.89
C CYS A 141 -1.16 2.15 9.18
N TYR A 142 -0.83 3.20 9.94
CA TYR A 142 -1.45 3.58 11.20
C TYR A 142 -2.96 3.80 11.10
N ASP A 143 -3.50 4.23 9.95
CA ASP A 143 -4.94 4.28 9.72
C ASP A 143 -5.63 2.94 10.02
N ALA A 144 -5.02 1.83 9.58
CA ALA A 144 -5.60 0.49 9.74
C ALA A 144 -5.52 -0.06 11.19
N GLU A 145 -4.74 0.58 12.07
CA GLU A 145 -4.70 0.21 13.47
C GLU A 145 -5.99 0.63 14.21
N PHE A 146 -6.73 1.61 13.69
CA PHE A 146 -8.00 2.09 14.24
C PHE A 146 -9.19 1.33 13.62
N PRO A 147 -9.93 0.54 14.42
CA PRO A 147 -11.04 -0.28 13.91
C PRO A 147 -12.14 0.56 13.26
N GLU A 148 -12.32 1.81 13.68
CA GLU A 148 -13.30 2.74 13.15
C GLU A 148 -13.08 3.01 11.67
N LEU A 149 -11.81 3.15 11.21
CA LEU A 149 -11.50 3.41 9.81
C LEU A 149 -11.71 2.17 8.94
N ALA A 150 -11.31 0.99 9.40
CA ALA A 150 -11.58 -0.27 8.72
C ALA A 150 -13.09 -0.52 8.61
N ARG A 151 -13.84 -0.29 9.72
CA ARG A 151 -15.30 -0.38 9.72
C ARG A 151 -15.94 0.62 8.76
N GLN A 152 -15.45 1.86 8.72
CA GLN A 152 -15.96 2.87 7.80
C GLN A 152 -15.73 2.50 6.33
N ALA A 153 -14.56 1.93 5.99
CA ALA A 153 -14.28 1.42 4.65
C ALA A 153 -15.26 0.31 4.26
N ALA A 154 -15.49 -0.67 5.14
CA ALA A 154 -16.44 -1.77 4.93
C ALA A 154 -17.87 -1.27 4.77
N LEU A 155 -18.34 -0.34 5.62
CA LEU A 155 -19.68 0.26 5.53
C LEU A 155 -19.90 1.08 4.24
N ARG A 156 -18.81 1.56 3.61
CA ARG A 156 -18.85 2.16 2.26
C ARG A 156 -18.86 1.12 1.15
N GLY A 157 -18.89 -0.16 1.51
CA GLY A 157 -19.01 -1.29 0.60
C GLY A 157 -17.67 -1.79 0.08
N ALA A 158 -16.54 -1.52 0.75
CA ALA A 158 -15.27 -2.11 0.36
C ALA A 158 -15.32 -3.63 0.48
N ASP A 159 -14.91 -4.32 -0.60
CA ASP A 159 -14.69 -5.77 -0.63
C ASP A 159 -13.24 -6.10 -0.19
N ILE A 160 -12.32 -5.14 -0.35
CA ILE A 160 -10.91 -5.26 0.02
C ILE A 160 -10.37 -3.91 0.53
N ILE A 161 -9.48 -3.98 1.52
CA ILE A 161 -8.71 -2.84 2.02
C ILE A 161 -7.23 -3.05 1.67
N LEU A 162 -6.64 -2.10 0.93
CA LEU A 162 -5.21 -2.05 0.64
C LEU A 162 -4.52 -1.25 1.73
N VAL A 163 -3.50 -1.85 2.35
CA VAL A 163 -2.76 -1.25 3.47
C VAL A 163 -1.27 -1.18 3.15
N PRO A 164 -0.83 -0.13 2.42
CA PRO A 164 0.59 0.19 2.32
C PRO A 164 1.11 0.60 3.70
N THR A 165 2.26 0.05 4.10
CA THR A 165 2.81 0.27 5.45
C THR A 165 4.34 0.35 5.46
N ALA A 166 4.88 0.96 6.52
CA ALA A 166 6.29 1.04 6.85
C ALA A 166 6.51 0.64 8.32
N LEU A 167 6.04 -0.56 8.68
CA LEU A 167 6.03 -1.04 10.05
C LEU A 167 7.42 -1.52 10.48
N ALA A 168 7.94 -0.91 11.57
CA ALA A 168 9.20 -1.30 12.16
C ALA A 168 9.14 -2.66 12.86
N GLN A 169 10.29 -3.32 12.97
CA GLN A 169 10.44 -4.70 13.44
C GLN A 169 9.85 -4.95 14.85
N GLN A 170 9.93 -3.96 15.75
CA GLN A 170 9.40 -4.09 17.12
C GLN A 170 7.88 -4.19 17.21
N TRP A 171 7.16 -3.81 16.17
CA TRP A 171 5.70 -3.79 16.14
C TRP A 171 5.07 -5.05 15.52
N GLY A 172 5.77 -6.20 15.61
CA GLY A 172 5.31 -7.46 15.02
C GLY A 172 3.91 -7.89 15.45
N TRP A 173 3.45 -7.52 16.63
CA TRP A 173 2.08 -7.81 17.10
C TRP A 173 1.02 -7.14 16.21
N VAL A 174 1.29 -5.91 15.76
CA VAL A 174 0.39 -5.16 14.87
C VAL A 174 0.16 -5.95 13.57
N ALA A 175 1.24 -6.31 12.85
CA ALA A 175 1.12 -7.04 11.57
C ALA A 175 0.57 -8.46 11.72
N ASN A 176 0.85 -9.14 12.85
CA ASN A 176 0.53 -10.55 13.00
C ASN A 176 -0.85 -10.83 13.64
N GLN A 177 -1.37 -9.87 14.40
CA GLN A 177 -2.62 -10.04 15.16
C GLN A 177 -3.62 -8.93 14.82
N MET A 178 -3.25 -7.67 15.02
CA MET A 178 -4.19 -6.55 14.92
C MET A 178 -4.73 -6.38 13.50
N ILE A 179 -3.84 -6.26 12.51
CA ILE A 179 -4.25 -5.94 11.14
C ILE A 179 -5.07 -7.07 10.49
N PRO A 180 -4.71 -8.38 10.60
CA PRO A 180 -5.57 -9.44 10.07
C PRO A 180 -6.98 -9.43 10.67
N THR A 181 -7.11 -9.06 11.95
CA THR A 181 -8.41 -8.93 12.62
C THR A 181 -9.29 -7.87 11.94
N ARG A 182 -8.71 -6.80 11.38
CA ARG A 182 -9.48 -5.79 10.62
C ARG A 182 -10.20 -6.36 9.40
N GLY A 183 -9.56 -7.29 8.69
CA GLY A 183 -10.21 -8.02 7.58
C GLY A 183 -11.35 -8.90 8.09
N PHE A 184 -11.07 -9.73 9.09
CA PHE A 184 -12.00 -10.68 9.66
C PHE A 184 -13.25 -10.02 10.25
N GLU A 185 -13.10 -9.05 11.17
CA GLU A 185 -14.24 -8.39 11.84
C GLU A 185 -15.14 -7.58 10.92
N ASN A 186 -14.66 -7.26 9.71
CA ASN A 186 -15.39 -6.51 8.69
C ASN A 186 -15.84 -7.37 7.51
N GLY A 187 -15.45 -8.66 7.47
CA GLY A 187 -15.78 -9.58 6.38
C GLY A 187 -15.22 -9.11 5.02
N VAL A 188 -14.00 -8.56 4.99
CA VAL A 188 -13.35 -8.03 3.77
C VAL A 188 -11.95 -8.62 3.60
N PHE A 189 -11.47 -8.68 2.35
CA PHE A 189 -10.06 -8.97 2.10
C PHE A 189 -9.16 -7.85 2.62
N LEU A 190 -7.93 -8.19 2.96
CA LEU A 190 -6.91 -7.23 3.35
C LEU A 190 -5.58 -7.56 2.68
N ALA A 191 -4.97 -6.55 2.04
CA ALA A 191 -3.64 -6.65 1.43
C ALA A 191 -2.68 -5.70 2.16
N TYR A 192 -1.73 -6.27 2.91
CA TYR A 192 -0.78 -5.54 3.74
C TYR A 192 0.60 -5.57 3.10
N ALA A 193 1.10 -4.41 2.65
CA ALA A 193 2.37 -4.27 1.95
C ALA A 193 3.38 -3.49 2.79
N ASN A 194 4.41 -4.17 3.31
CA ASN A 194 5.47 -3.59 4.14
C ASN A 194 6.81 -3.56 3.39
N HIS A 195 7.74 -2.75 3.90
CA HIS A 195 9.14 -2.81 3.53
C HIS A 195 9.88 -3.96 4.22
N ALA A 196 11.03 -4.36 3.67
CA ALA A 196 11.97 -5.31 4.25
C ALA A 196 13.37 -4.72 4.35
N GLY A 197 14.14 -5.17 5.36
CA GLY A 197 15.51 -4.69 5.60
C GLY A 197 15.57 -3.39 6.40
N THR A 198 16.61 -2.58 6.18
CA THR A 198 16.90 -1.40 7.00
C THR A 198 17.09 -0.17 6.13
N GLU A 199 16.52 0.97 6.56
CA GLU A 199 16.66 2.30 5.95
C GLU A 199 17.09 3.29 7.02
N ASN A 200 18.26 3.90 6.86
CA ASN A 200 18.80 4.92 7.78
C ASN A 200 18.68 4.52 9.27
N GLY A 201 19.01 3.25 9.59
CA GLY A 201 18.98 2.74 10.96
C GLY A 201 17.62 2.22 11.45
N LEU A 202 16.54 2.41 10.70
CA LEU A 202 15.23 1.82 10.99
C LEU A 202 15.10 0.46 10.29
N SER A 203 14.93 -0.61 11.08
CA SER A 203 14.67 -1.95 10.56
C SER A 203 13.18 -2.22 10.45
N TYR A 204 12.73 -2.67 9.27
CA TYR A 204 11.33 -3.01 9.00
C TYR A 204 11.07 -4.49 9.24
N LEU A 205 9.83 -4.80 9.62
CA LEU A 205 9.41 -6.16 9.96
C LEU A 205 9.38 -7.10 8.74
N GLY A 206 9.08 -6.58 7.56
CA GLY A 206 8.61 -7.42 6.46
C GLY A 206 7.20 -7.92 6.76
N ALA A 207 7.00 -9.24 6.72
CA ALA A 207 5.75 -9.93 7.07
C ALA A 207 4.50 -9.39 6.34
N SER A 208 4.67 -8.92 5.10
CA SER A 208 3.54 -8.56 4.22
C SER A 208 2.62 -9.75 4.02
N PHE A 209 1.31 -9.52 3.84
CA PHE A 209 0.35 -10.62 3.70
C PHE A 209 -0.90 -10.24 2.91
N ILE A 210 -1.63 -11.27 2.48
CA ILE A 210 -2.97 -11.16 1.93
C ILE A 210 -3.87 -12.03 2.82
N ALA A 211 -4.89 -11.41 3.44
CA ALA A 211 -5.86 -12.10 4.28
C ALA A 211 -7.23 -12.13 3.60
N ALA A 212 -7.95 -13.24 3.79
CA ALA A 212 -9.32 -13.41 3.34
C ALA A 212 -10.33 -12.93 4.41
N PRO A 213 -11.60 -12.70 4.01
CA PRO A 213 -12.65 -12.23 4.91
C PRO A 213 -12.94 -13.14 6.11
N ASP A 214 -12.65 -14.45 5.99
CA ASP A 214 -12.82 -15.47 7.02
C ASP A 214 -11.60 -15.63 7.95
N GLY A 215 -10.59 -14.76 7.79
CA GLY A 215 -9.37 -14.75 8.60
C GLY A 215 -8.24 -15.65 8.08
N GLU A 216 -8.44 -16.41 6.98
CA GLU A 216 -7.37 -17.20 6.36
C GLU A 216 -6.29 -16.27 5.81
N ILE A 217 -5.02 -16.56 6.12
CA ILE A 217 -3.88 -15.90 5.47
C ILE A 217 -3.56 -16.66 4.19
N LEU A 218 -3.96 -16.07 3.05
CA LEU A 218 -3.80 -16.66 1.71
C LEU A 218 -2.34 -16.70 1.26
N ALA A 219 -1.57 -15.68 1.64
CA ALA A 219 -0.14 -15.58 1.37
C ALA A 219 0.52 -14.70 2.43
N ARG A 220 1.76 -15.03 2.82
CA ARG A 220 2.57 -14.23 3.75
C ARG A 220 4.02 -14.24 3.33
N ALA A 221 4.63 -13.06 3.28
CA ALA A 221 6.05 -12.88 3.05
C ALA A 221 6.86 -13.13 4.33
N GLY A 222 8.13 -13.46 4.15
CA GLY A 222 9.11 -13.55 5.24
C GLY A 222 9.64 -12.19 5.67
N THR A 223 10.97 -12.13 5.90
CA THR A 223 11.65 -10.90 6.34
C THR A 223 12.47 -10.23 5.23
N THR A 224 12.55 -10.84 4.06
CA THR A 224 13.32 -10.34 2.91
C THR A 224 12.40 -9.78 1.83
N ALA A 225 12.96 -9.05 0.87
CA ALA A 225 12.21 -8.52 -0.26
C ALA A 225 11.67 -9.66 -1.14
N GLU A 226 10.37 -9.65 -1.41
CA GLU A 226 9.69 -10.64 -2.26
C GLU A 226 8.33 -10.13 -2.73
N VAL A 227 7.76 -10.81 -3.72
CA VAL A 227 6.38 -10.57 -4.19
C VAL A 227 5.55 -11.82 -3.91
N ILE A 228 4.48 -11.64 -3.14
CA ILE A 228 3.51 -12.70 -2.85
C ILE A 228 2.22 -12.48 -3.63
N THR A 229 1.53 -13.57 -3.97
CA THR A 229 0.31 -13.51 -4.76
C THR A 229 -0.81 -14.37 -4.17
N ALA A 230 -2.06 -13.96 -4.37
CA ALA A 230 -3.23 -14.75 -4.03
C ALA A 230 -4.37 -14.51 -5.03
N LYS A 231 -5.17 -15.55 -5.27
CA LYS A 231 -6.47 -15.41 -5.95
C LYS A 231 -7.52 -14.94 -4.94
N ILE A 232 -8.22 -13.86 -5.27
CA ILE A 232 -9.32 -13.33 -4.47
C ILE A 232 -10.61 -13.35 -5.28
N ALA A 233 -11.74 -13.61 -4.63
CA ALA A 233 -13.03 -13.68 -5.28
C ALA A 233 -14.11 -13.01 -4.42
N LYS A 234 -14.94 -12.18 -5.04
CA LYS A 234 -16.03 -11.45 -4.37
C LYS A 234 -17.04 -12.37 -3.65
N SER A 235 -17.19 -13.62 -4.10
CA SER A 235 -18.03 -14.60 -3.43
C SER A 235 -17.64 -14.80 -1.96
N ARG A 236 -16.33 -14.85 -1.63
CA ARG A 236 -15.87 -15.01 -0.23
C ARG A 236 -16.26 -13.82 0.67
N VAL A 237 -16.39 -12.60 0.11
CA VAL A 237 -16.88 -11.44 0.86
C VAL A 237 -18.36 -11.63 1.19
N LYS A 238 -19.18 -12.08 0.22
CA LYS A 238 -20.60 -12.34 0.42
C LYS A 238 -20.87 -13.46 1.42
N ASP A 239 -20.00 -14.47 1.46
CA ASP A 239 -20.14 -15.60 2.38
C ASP A 239 -19.76 -15.22 3.81
N ALA A 240 -18.96 -14.15 4.00
CA ALA A 240 -18.48 -13.66 5.30
C ALA A 240 -19.34 -12.53 5.91
N GLN A 241 -20.20 -11.90 5.11
CA GLN A 241 -21.12 -10.81 5.51
C GLN A 241 -22.55 -11.32 5.65
#